data_de2e39bebbba4cf6f0b5c7e9073ed24c
#
_entry.id   de2e39bebbba4cf6f0b5c7e9073ed24c
#
_cell.length_a   1.000
_cell.length_b   1.000
_cell.length_c   1.000
_cell.angle_alpha   90.00
_cell.angle_beta   90.00
_cell.angle_gamma   90.00
#
_symmetry.space_group_name_H-M   'P 1'
#
loop_
_entity.id
_entity.type
_entity.pdbx_description
1 polymer ?
#
loop_
_entity_poly.entity_id
_entity_poly.type
_entity_poly.pdbx_seq_one_letter_code
_entity_poly.pdbx_strand_id
1 'polypeptide(L)'
;MTMNLSWIDDFNALAATGNFSRAADERHMTQPAFSRRIRALEEWLGAELFDRRSQPARVTEVGEWFRVVAQELQVRVAAMPGEARAVAEASSTTLRFAATHALSFTFLPPWLRALETRASMGPIQLVSDVQQKCEGLLAQSEVHFMLAHAHTSVRSGLDDASYPSLVVGSDQLVPVSAPDDDGLPLHRLEGGTTGAIVHLLGYSQESGLGRILRSLKGPAIERLHHQYVLTAHLASVLRTVALDGRGLAWLPKLLVGDDLERGRLVVAASAEWQVDLDIRLYRHRSRAGDAAEGFWAAAQTSTAQRHHP
;
A
#
# COMPACT_ATOMS: atom_id res chain seq x y z
N MET A 1 -8.31 16.89 -35.23
CA MET A 1 -6.98 16.60 -34.65
C MET A 1 -7.13 15.40 -33.73
N THR A 2 -6.22 14.41 -33.75
CA THR A 2 -6.38 13.18 -32.95
C THR A 2 -5.53 13.34 -31.68
N MET A 3 -6.06 12.96 -30.51
CA MET A 3 -5.33 12.96 -29.24
C MET A 3 -4.13 12.02 -29.30
N ASN A 4 -2.99 12.46 -28.76
CA ASN A 4 -1.81 11.65 -28.56
C ASN A 4 -1.59 11.42 -27.06
N LEU A 5 -1.53 10.17 -26.62
CA LEU A 5 -1.35 9.82 -25.21
C LEU A 5 -0.08 10.44 -24.59
N SER A 6 0.97 10.66 -25.39
CA SER A 6 2.19 11.34 -24.90
C SER A 6 1.96 12.78 -24.45
N TRP A 7 0.85 13.41 -24.86
CA TRP A 7 0.49 14.76 -24.38
C TRP A 7 0.08 14.77 -22.91
N ILE A 8 -0.39 13.64 -22.38
CA ILE A 8 -0.69 13.49 -20.94
C ILE A 8 0.60 13.60 -20.12
N ASP A 9 1.66 12.92 -20.56
CA ASP A 9 2.97 13.01 -19.89
C ASP A 9 3.56 14.41 -19.98
N ASP A 10 3.39 15.08 -21.13
CA ASP A 10 3.87 16.45 -21.31
C ASP A 10 3.12 17.43 -20.40
N PHE A 11 1.79 17.28 -20.28
CA PHE A 11 0.98 18.04 -19.34
C PHE A 11 1.44 17.83 -17.89
N ASN A 12 1.66 16.59 -17.48
CA ASN A 12 2.11 16.27 -16.13
C ASN A 12 3.49 16.86 -15.82
N ALA A 13 4.44 16.77 -16.76
CA ALA A 13 5.78 17.36 -16.61
C ALA A 13 5.71 18.88 -16.44
N LEU A 14 4.87 19.58 -17.22
CA LEU A 14 4.69 21.03 -17.08
C LEU A 14 3.96 21.41 -15.80
N ALA A 15 2.93 20.63 -15.41
CA ALA A 15 2.18 20.86 -14.18
C ALA A 15 3.06 20.68 -12.92
N ALA A 16 4.03 19.75 -12.96
CA ALA A 16 4.97 19.52 -11.87
C ALA A 16 6.07 20.59 -11.78
N THR A 17 6.58 21.06 -12.93
CA THR A 17 7.73 21.97 -12.97
C THR A 17 7.35 23.45 -13.01
N GLY A 18 6.17 23.79 -13.56
CA GLY A 18 5.76 25.17 -13.87
C GLY A 18 6.67 25.88 -14.86
N ASN A 19 7.59 25.17 -15.53
CA ASN A 19 8.63 25.75 -16.39
C ASN A 19 8.77 24.95 -17.70
N PHE A 20 8.49 25.60 -18.83
CA PHE A 20 8.51 24.98 -20.16
C PHE A 20 9.87 24.41 -20.56
N SER A 21 10.97 25.06 -20.19
CA SER A 21 12.33 24.57 -20.53
C SER A 21 12.65 23.32 -19.71
N ARG A 22 12.41 23.36 -18.40
CA ARG A 22 12.64 22.22 -17.52
C ARG A 22 11.76 21.02 -17.87
N ALA A 23 10.47 21.24 -18.15
CA ALA A 23 9.56 20.20 -18.60
C ALA A 23 9.99 19.59 -19.94
N ALA A 24 10.49 20.43 -20.89
CA ALA A 24 11.02 19.94 -22.15
C ALA A 24 12.28 19.06 -21.97
N ASP A 25 13.18 19.45 -21.06
CA ASP A 25 14.37 18.64 -20.71
C ASP A 25 13.98 17.30 -20.10
N GLU A 26 13.02 17.28 -19.16
CA GLU A 26 12.49 16.05 -18.55
C GLU A 26 11.84 15.12 -19.59
N ARG A 27 11.25 15.70 -20.64
CA ARG A 27 10.64 14.96 -21.76
C ARG A 27 11.61 14.72 -22.94
N HIS A 28 12.89 15.00 -22.77
CA HIS A 28 13.95 14.80 -23.77
C HIS A 28 13.65 15.47 -25.13
N MET A 29 13.15 16.71 -25.12
CA MET A 29 12.84 17.46 -26.32
C MET A 29 13.23 18.93 -26.21
N THR A 30 13.23 19.63 -27.34
CA THR A 30 13.47 21.08 -27.35
C THR A 30 12.27 21.85 -26.84
N GLN A 31 12.49 22.95 -26.13
CA GLN A 31 11.42 23.80 -25.60
C GLN A 31 10.39 24.25 -26.65
N PRO A 32 10.79 24.66 -27.92
CA PRO A 32 9.79 24.97 -28.93
C PRO A 32 8.93 23.79 -29.37
N ALA A 33 9.50 22.58 -29.41
CA ALA A 33 8.77 21.37 -29.75
C ALA A 33 7.77 21.02 -28.62
N PHE A 34 8.21 21.08 -27.35
CA PHE A 34 7.36 20.87 -26.18
C PHE A 34 6.21 21.89 -26.13
N SER A 35 6.49 23.17 -26.30
CA SER A 35 5.46 24.23 -26.31
C SER A 35 4.41 24.03 -27.41
N ARG A 36 4.80 23.52 -28.58
CA ARG A 36 3.85 23.18 -29.66
C ARG A 36 2.96 22.01 -29.28
N ARG A 37 3.48 21.00 -28.56
CA ARG A 37 2.69 19.85 -28.12
C ARG A 37 1.67 20.23 -27.06
N ILE A 38 2.04 21.08 -26.10
CA ILE A 38 1.09 21.62 -25.13
C ILE A 38 -0.01 22.42 -25.82
N ARG A 39 0.34 23.28 -26.80
CA ARG A 39 -0.68 24.01 -27.57
C ARG A 39 -1.60 23.08 -28.35
N ALA A 40 -1.06 22.03 -28.97
CA ALA A 40 -1.85 21.05 -29.71
C ALA A 40 -2.85 20.31 -28.78
N LEU A 41 -2.47 20.05 -27.54
CA LEU A 41 -3.37 19.50 -26.50
C LEU A 41 -4.47 20.52 -26.16
N GLU A 42 -4.12 21.78 -25.90
CA GLU A 42 -5.06 22.86 -25.59
C GLU A 42 -6.03 23.12 -26.76
N GLU A 43 -5.53 23.14 -28.00
CA GLU A 43 -6.36 23.26 -29.22
C GLU A 43 -7.31 22.05 -29.37
N TRP A 44 -6.85 20.84 -29.08
CA TRP A 44 -7.71 19.65 -29.14
C TRP A 44 -8.81 19.68 -28.09
N LEU A 45 -8.53 20.18 -26.88
CA LEU A 45 -9.51 20.35 -25.80
C LEU A 45 -10.39 21.57 -25.99
N GLY A 46 -9.95 22.55 -26.80
CA GLY A 46 -10.65 23.82 -26.97
C GLY A 46 -10.54 24.79 -25.79
N ALA A 47 -9.56 24.57 -24.90
CA ALA A 47 -9.33 25.40 -23.71
C ALA A 47 -7.87 25.44 -23.30
N GLU A 48 -7.44 26.55 -22.68
CA GLU A 48 -6.10 26.69 -22.11
C GLU A 48 -6.00 25.91 -20.78
N LEU A 49 -4.95 25.09 -20.68
CA LEU A 49 -4.64 24.30 -19.46
C LEU A 49 -3.64 25.02 -18.53
N PHE A 50 -2.87 25.97 -19.08
CA PHE A 50 -1.87 26.73 -18.34
C PHE A 50 -2.02 28.24 -18.54
N ASP A 51 -2.00 28.98 -17.44
CA ASP A 51 -1.80 30.43 -17.47
C ASP A 51 -0.32 30.75 -17.69
N ARG A 52 -0.01 31.24 -18.91
CA ARG A 52 1.37 31.58 -19.33
C ARG A 52 1.79 32.99 -18.91
N ARG A 53 0.89 33.80 -18.34
CA ARG A 53 1.17 35.15 -17.84
C ARG A 53 1.89 35.12 -16.50
N SER A 54 1.74 34.02 -15.76
CA SER A 54 2.44 33.80 -14.50
C SER A 54 3.80 33.12 -14.72
N GLN A 55 4.78 33.43 -13.87
CA GLN A 55 6.05 32.72 -13.77
C GLN A 55 6.26 32.33 -12.29
N PRO A 56 6.24 31.02 -11.95
CA PRO A 56 6.06 29.83 -12.82
C PRO A 56 4.66 29.77 -13.47
N ALA A 57 4.55 29.09 -14.61
CA ALA A 57 3.27 28.83 -15.28
C ALA A 57 2.34 28.07 -14.33
N ARG A 58 1.09 28.53 -14.22
CA ARG A 58 0.09 27.95 -13.31
C ARG A 58 -0.93 27.13 -14.09
N VAL A 59 -1.38 26.05 -13.50
CA VAL A 59 -2.47 25.25 -14.06
C VAL A 59 -3.77 26.04 -13.93
N THR A 60 -4.60 26.08 -14.97
CA THR A 60 -5.93 26.72 -14.96
C THR A 60 -6.96 25.81 -14.28
N GLU A 61 -8.18 26.28 -14.04
CA GLU A 61 -9.28 25.46 -13.54
C GLU A 61 -9.57 24.26 -14.48
N VAL A 62 -9.55 24.50 -15.80
CA VAL A 62 -9.69 23.43 -16.80
C VAL A 62 -8.47 22.49 -16.77
N GLY A 63 -7.27 23.01 -16.49
CA GLY A 63 -6.08 22.20 -16.29
C GLY A 63 -6.17 21.30 -15.06
N GLU A 64 -6.73 21.77 -13.95
CA GLU A 64 -6.98 20.92 -12.76
C GLU A 64 -7.99 19.82 -13.06
N TRP A 65 -9.07 20.13 -13.76
CA TRP A 65 -10.00 19.11 -14.23
C TRP A 65 -9.28 18.09 -15.14
N PHE A 66 -8.47 18.57 -16.09
CA PHE A 66 -7.73 17.69 -16.99
C PHE A 66 -6.70 16.83 -16.25
N ARG A 67 -6.12 17.31 -15.16
CA ARG A 67 -5.20 16.52 -14.32
C ARG A 67 -5.86 15.25 -13.79
N VAL A 68 -7.09 15.34 -13.32
CA VAL A 68 -7.86 14.18 -12.84
C VAL A 68 -8.12 13.21 -13.98
N VAL A 69 -8.63 13.71 -15.12
CA VAL A 69 -8.89 12.88 -16.31
C VAL A 69 -7.61 12.22 -16.85
N ALA A 70 -6.50 12.97 -16.88
CA ALA A 70 -5.21 12.48 -17.33
C ALA A 70 -4.72 11.30 -16.45
N GLN A 71 -4.90 11.41 -15.14
CA GLN A 71 -4.54 10.35 -14.19
C GLN A 71 -5.41 9.09 -14.39
N GLU A 72 -6.72 9.25 -14.58
CA GLU A 72 -7.62 8.14 -14.88
C GLU A 72 -7.23 7.42 -16.18
N LEU A 73 -6.91 8.19 -17.24
CA LEU A 73 -6.47 7.63 -18.52
C LEU A 73 -5.14 6.88 -18.39
N GLN A 74 -4.17 7.41 -17.63
CA GLN A 74 -2.90 6.71 -17.40
C GLN A 74 -3.10 5.39 -16.68
N VAL A 75 -3.93 5.35 -15.64
CA VAL A 75 -4.28 4.12 -14.92
C VAL A 75 -4.94 3.12 -15.88
N ARG A 76 -5.87 3.60 -16.73
CA ARG A 76 -6.56 2.75 -17.70
C ARG A 76 -5.63 2.16 -18.75
N VAL A 77 -4.71 2.96 -19.31
CA VAL A 77 -3.72 2.51 -20.29
C VAL A 77 -2.74 1.52 -19.65
N ALA A 78 -2.28 1.79 -18.43
CA ALA A 78 -1.38 0.89 -17.70
C ALA A 78 -2.03 -0.48 -17.40
N ALA A 79 -3.34 -0.54 -17.21
CA ALA A 79 -4.08 -1.79 -16.97
C ALA A 79 -4.25 -2.65 -18.23
N MET A 80 -4.25 -2.07 -19.45
CA MET A 80 -4.51 -2.79 -20.71
C MET A 80 -3.64 -4.04 -20.94
N PRO A 81 -2.31 -4.02 -20.72
CA PRO A 81 -1.49 -5.22 -20.94
C PRO A 81 -1.88 -6.38 -20.01
N GLY A 82 -2.23 -6.08 -18.76
CA GLY A 82 -2.70 -7.09 -17.80
C GLY A 82 -4.07 -7.65 -18.18
N GLU A 83 -4.99 -6.79 -18.61
CA GLU A 83 -6.30 -7.22 -19.08
C GLU A 83 -6.20 -8.09 -20.35
N ALA A 84 -5.33 -7.72 -21.29
CA ALA A 84 -5.07 -8.52 -22.49
C ALA A 84 -4.52 -9.91 -22.13
N ARG A 85 -3.59 -9.98 -21.15
CA ARG A 85 -3.12 -11.28 -20.62
C ARG A 85 -4.25 -12.05 -19.96
N ALA A 86 -5.08 -11.41 -19.14
CA ALA A 86 -6.21 -12.06 -18.48
C ALA A 86 -7.20 -12.64 -19.50
N VAL A 87 -7.45 -11.94 -20.61
CA VAL A 87 -8.27 -12.45 -21.71
C VAL A 87 -7.59 -13.65 -22.41
N ALA A 88 -6.29 -13.56 -22.68
CA ALA A 88 -5.51 -14.65 -23.27
C ALA A 88 -5.42 -15.88 -22.37
N GLU A 89 -5.42 -15.67 -21.05
CA GLU A 89 -5.35 -16.69 -20.01
C GLU A 89 -6.73 -17.02 -19.41
N ALA A 90 -7.84 -16.62 -20.04
CA ALA A 90 -9.20 -16.81 -19.53
C ALA A 90 -9.56 -18.27 -19.22
N SER A 91 -8.85 -19.23 -19.85
CA SER A 91 -8.89 -20.66 -19.54
C SER A 91 -7.87 -21.10 -18.48
N SER A 92 -7.02 -20.22 -17.97
CA SER A 92 -6.04 -20.56 -16.94
C SER A 92 -6.72 -20.68 -15.58
N THR A 93 -6.44 -21.78 -14.88
CA THR A 93 -6.88 -22.00 -13.50
C THR A 93 -5.95 -21.37 -12.47
N THR A 94 -4.86 -20.74 -12.90
CA THR A 94 -3.84 -20.15 -12.00
C THR A 94 -4.33 -18.87 -11.35
N LEU A 95 -4.32 -18.83 -10.02
CA LEU A 95 -4.63 -17.65 -9.21
C LEU A 95 -3.36 -16.85 -8.92
N ARG A 96 -3.37 -15.56 -9.22
CA ARG A 96 -2.23 -14.66 -8.97
C ARG A 96 -2.53 -13.71 -7.81
N PHE A 97 -1.63 -13.72 -6.82
CA PHE A 97 -1.74 -12.90 -5.63
C PHE A 97 -0.54 -11.96 -5.49
N ALA A 98 -0.78 -10.77 -4.99
CA ALA A 98 0.21 -9.95 -4.30
C ALA A 98 -0.15 -9.91 -2.82
N ALA A 99 0.84 -10.01 -1.95
CA ALA A 99 0.63 -9.86 -0.51
C ALA A 99 1.76 -9.06 0.13
N THR A 100 1.42 -8.24 1.12
CA THR A 100 2.47 -7.59 1.91
C THR A 100 3.28 -8.64 2.67
N HIS A 101 4.58 -8.41 2.79
CA HIS A 101 5.54 -9.42 3.28
C HIS A 101 5.07 -10.18 4.53
N ALA A 102 4.63 -9.49 5.58
CA ALA A 102 4.19 -10.17 6.80
C ALA A 102 3.05 -11.15 6.53
N LEU A 103 2.02 -10.74 5.77
CA LEU A 103 0.85 -11.56 5.50
C LEU A 103 1.14 -12.73 4.55
N SER A 104 2.14 -12.62 3.67
CA SER A 104 2.49 -13.68 2.72
C SER A 104 2.92 -14.98 3.40
N PHE A 105 3.45 -14.93 4.62
CA PHE A 105 3.87 -16.12 5.37
C PHE A 105 3.12 -16.34 6.68
N THR A 106 2.51 -15.31 7.30
CA THR A 106 1.78 -15.50 8.56
C THR A 106 0.31 -15.86 8.34
N PHE A 107 -0.37 -15.17 7.44
CA PHE A 107 -1.82 -15.28 7.27
C PHE A 107 -2.22 -16.04 6.00
N LEU A 108 -1.62 -15.74 4.84
CA LEU A 108 -2.07 -16.25 3.55
C LEU A 108 -2.05 -17.80 3.48
N PRO A 109 -0.96 -18.52 3.86
CA PRO A 109 -0.92 -19.97 3.72
C PRO A 109 -1.99 -20.70 4.56
N PRO A 110 -2.19 -20.45 5.87
CA PRO A 110 -3.23 -21.11 6.64
C PRO A 110 -4.64 -20.71 6.16
N TRP A 111 -4.84 -19.47 5.72
CA TRP A 111 -6.12 -19.00 5.19
C TRP A 111 -6.49 -19.69 3.87
N LEU A 112 -5.55 -19.83 2.93
CA LEU A 112 -5.76 -20.57 1.68
C LEU A 112 -6.10 -22.04 1.97
N ARG A 113 -5.37 -22.69 2.87
CA ARG A 113 -5.65 -24.07 3.27
C ARG A 113 -7.05 -24.25 3.82
N ALA A 114 -7.55 -23.26 4.58
CA ALA A 114 -8.92 -23.26 5.07
C ALA A 114 -9.96 -23.09 3.97
N LEU A 115 -9.63 -22.40 2.88
CA LEU A 115 -10.51 -22.23 1.72
C LEU A 115 -10.48 -23.45 0.79
N GLU A 116 -9.35 -24.14 0.64
CA GLU A 116 -9.20 -25.37 -0.17
C GLU A 116 -10.19 -26.49 0.24
N THR A 117 -10.56 -26.50 1.51
CA THR A 117 -11.58 -27.46 2.02
C THR A 117 -12.98 -27.19 1.46
N ARG A 118 -13.21 -26.02 0.84
CA ARG A 118 -14.53 -25.53 0.38
C ARG A 118 -14.63 -25.32 -1.13
N ALA A 119 -13.50 -25.13 -1.80
CA ALA A 119 -13.45 -24.90 -3.24
C ALA A 119 -12.17 -25.50 -3.81
N SER A 120 -12.28 -26.15 -4.98
CA SER A 120 -11.09 -26.57 -5.74
C SER A 120 -10.37 -25.34 -6.24
N MET A 121 -9.13 -25.15 -5.82
CA MET A 121 -8.27 -24.06 -6.28
C MET A 121 -7.21 -24.61 -7.24
N GLY A 122 -6.96 -23.86 -8.32
CA GLY A 122 -5.85 -24.13 -9.24
C GLY A 122 -4.50 -23.74 -8.64
N PRO A 123 -3.43 -23.80 -9.45
CA PRO A 123 -2.11 -23.32 -9.03
C PRO A 123 -2.15 -21.86 -8.55
N ILE A 124 -1.31 -21.54 -7.57
CA ILE A 124 -1.20 -20.19 -7.01
C ILE A 124 0.17 -19.62 -7.30
N GLN A 125 0.21 -18.41 -7.81
CA GLN A 125 1.41 -17.58 -7.92
C GLN A 125 1.32 -16.44 -6.92
N LEU A 126 2.35 -16.26 -6.11
CA LEU A 126 2.41 -15.24 -5.08
C LEU A 126 3.60 -14.32 -5.29
N VAL A 127 3.34 -13.02 -5.34
CA VAL A 127 4.34 -11.96 -5.23
C VAL A 127 4.25 -11.37 -3.83
N SER A 128 5.37 -11.32 -3.11
CA SER A 128 5.47 -10.73 -1.78
C SER A 128 6.31 -9.45 -1.86
N ASP A 129 5.72 -8.30 -1.55
CA ASP A 129 6.41 -7.00 -1.67
C ASP A 129 5.82 -5.97 -0.68
N VAL A 130 6.37 -4.75 -0.71
CA VAL A 130 5.80 -3.60 0.01
C VAL A 130 4.44 -3.22 -0.54
N GLN A 131 3.61 -2.58 0.30
CA GLN A 131 2.21 -2.31 -0.05
C GLN A 131 2.07 -1.53 -1.36
N GLN A 132 2.87 -0.49 -1.58
CA GLN A 132 2.82 0.34 -2.78
C GLN A 132 3.08 -0.48 -4.07
N LYS A 133 4.00 -1.44 -4.01
CA LYS A 133 4.27 -2.35 -5.13
C LYS A 133 3.10 -3.30 -5.37
N CYS A 134 2.53 -3.88 -4.31
CA CYS A 134 1.35 -4.73 -4.42
C CYS A 134 0.14 -3.97 -5.01
N GLU A 135 -0.09 -2.71 -4.58
CA GLU A 135 -1.10 -1.82 -5.15
C GLU A 135 -0.86 -1.59 -6.66
N GLY A 136 0.41 -1.37 -7.06
CA GLY A 136 0.78 -1.22 -8.47
C GLY A 136 0.51 -2.46 -9.31
N LEU A 137 0.87 -3.65 -8.80
CA LEU A 137 0.61 -4.94 -9.48
C LEU A 137 -0.90 -5.18 -9.68
N LEU A 138 -1.71 -4.83 -8.68
CA LEU A 138 -3.16 -4.93 -8.79
C LEU A 138 -3.72 -3.93 -9.81
N ALA A 139 -3.25 -2.68 -9.79
CA ALA A 139 -3.68 -1.63 -10.72
C ALA A 139 -3.31 -1.95 -12.18
N GLN A 140 -2.19 -2.63 -12.39
CA GLN A 140 -1.73 -3.09 -13.71
C GLN A 140 -2.35 -4.42 -14.14
N SER A 141 -3.28 -4.98 -13.33
CA SER A 141 -3.90 -6.29 -13.56
C SER A 141 -2.88 -7.44 -13.72
N GLU A 142 -1.69 -7.30 -13.14
CA GLU A 142 -0.68 -8.37 -13.11
C GLU A 142 -1.04 -9.46 -12.10
N VAL A 143 -1.82 -9.11 -11.08
CA VAL A 143 -2.38 -10.03 -10.09
C VAL A 143 -3.90 -9.90 -10.01
N HIS A 144 -4.56 -11.00 -9.64
CA HIS A 144 -6.02 -11.03 -9.45
C HIS A 144 -6.42 -10.44 -8.10
N PHE A 145 -5.58 -10.67 -7.09
CA PHE A 145 -5.87 -10.33 -5.70
C PHE A 145 -4.66 -9.71 -5.03
N MET A 146 -4.94 -8.78 -4.13
CA MET A 146 -3.94 -8.23 -3.21
C MET A 146 -4.41 -8.42 -1.77
N LEU A 147 -3.49 -8.87 -0.90
CA LEU A 147 -3.73 -9.02 0.53
C LEU A 147 -2.84 -8.03 1.31
N ALA A 148 -3.49 -7.20 2.12
CA ALA A 148 -2.78 -6.20 2.91
C ALA A 148 -3.47 -5.94 4.26
N HIS A 149 -2.69 -5.44 5.22
CA HIS A 149 -3.24 -4.81 6.40
C HIS A 149 -3.88 -3.47 6.05
N ALA A 150 -5.02 -3.18 6.69
CA ALA A 150 -5.75 -1.94 6.53
C ALA A 150 -6.29 -1.45 7.87
N HIS A 151 -6.71 -0.20 7.93
CA HIS A 151 -7.42 0.37 9.06
C HIS A 151 -8.50 1.33 8.54
N THR A 152 -9.68 1.30 9.14
CA THR A 152 -10.86 2.07 8.68
C THR A 152 -10.63 3.58 8.60
N SER A 153 -9.81 4.12 9.50
CA SER A 153 -9.47 5.56 9.55
C SER A 153 -8.28 5.96 8.67
N VAL A 154 -7.68 5.01 7.92
CA VAL A 154 -6.49 5.29 7.09
C VAL A 154 -6.79 4.92 5.65
N ARG A 155 -6.75 5.91 4.75
CA ARG A 155 -7.03 5.69 3.34
C ARG A 155 -6.01 4.73 2.72
N SER A 156 -6.50 3.77 1.96
CA SER A 156 -5.71 2.97 1.03
C SER A 156 -5.27 3.82 -0.16
N GLY A 157 -4.23 3.40 -0.89
CA GLY A 157 -3.90 3.94 -2.20
C GLY A 157 -4.88 3.48 -3.30
N LEU A 158 -5.72 2.49 -2.99
CA LEU A 158 -6.76 1.95 -3.86
C LEU A 158 -8.11 2.59 -3.49
N ASP A 159 -8.83 3.12 -4.48
CA ASP A 159 -10.18 3.63 -4.27
C ASP A 159 -11.20 2.48 -4.22
N ASP A 160 -12.20 2.60 -3.35
CA ASP A 160 -13.19 1.54 -3.12
C ASP A 160 -14.11 1.30 -4.35
N ALA A 161 -14.24 2.28 -5.23
CA ALA A 161 -15.08 2.16 -6.42
C ALA A 161 -14.46 1.25 -7.47
N SER A 162 -13.14 1.34 -7.68
CA SER A 162 -12.37 0.54 -8.64
C SER A 162 -11.85 -0.76 -8.04
N TYR A 163 -11.63 -0.80 -6.71
CA TYR A 163 -11.00 -1.92 -5.99
C TYR A 163 -11.85 -2.40 -4.80
N PRO A 164 -12.93 -3.15 -5.06
CA PRO A 164 -13.71 -3.74 -3.99
C PRO A 164 -12.84 -4.64 -3.11
N SER A 165 -13.11 -4.63 -1.80
CA SER A 165 -12.35 -5.40 -0.83
C SER A 165 -13.24 -6.18 0.14
N LEU A 166 -12.67 -7.26 0.73
CA LEU A 166 -13.26 -8.08 1.78
C LEU A 166 -12.37 -8.06 3.01
N VAL A 167 -12.93 -7.94 4.19
CA VAL A 167 -12.21 -8.20 5.45
C VAL A 167 -12.15 -9.71 5.66
N VAL A 168 -10.99 -10.31 5.41
CA VAL A 168 -10.79 -11.77 5.47
C VAL A 168 -10.19 -12.25 6.79
N GLY A 169 -9.76 -11.34 7.63
CA GLY A 169 -9.20 -11.57 8.96
C GLY A 169 -8.92 -10.29 9.70
N SER A 170 -8.39 -10.43 10.89
CA SER A 170 -7.94 -9.33 11.73
C SER A 170 -6.54 -9.61 12.28
N ASP A 171 -5.82 -8.56 12.63
CA ASP A 171 -4.54 -8.58 13.30
C ASP A 171 -4.46 -7.39 14.26
N GLN A 172 -3.38 -7.27 15.00
CA GLN A 172 -3.14 -6.15 15.89
C GLN A 172 -1.68 -5.74 15.81
N LEU A 173 -1.42 -4.46 15.66
CA LEU A 173 -0.08 -3.91 15.74
C LEU A 173 0.25 -3.62 17.20
N VAL A 174 1.17 -4.37 17.77
CA VAL A 174 1.51 -4.32 19.20
C VAL A 174 2.92 -3.76 19.39
N PRO A 175 3.13 -2.81 20.34
CA PRO A 175 4.47 -2.35 20.71
C PRO A 175 5.16 -3.43 21.54
N VAL A 176 6.32 -3.92 21.08
CA VAL A 176 7.06 -4.99 21.72
C VAL A 176 8.54 -4.65 21.88
N SER A 177 9.16 -5.21 22.89
CA SER A 177 10.59 -5.15 23.18
C SER A 177 11.09 -6.50 23.67
N ALA A 178 12.39 -6.75 23.61
CA ALA A 178 12.98 -7.84 24.38
C ALA A 178 12.74 -7.60 25.86
N PRO A 179 12.64 -8.67 26.70
CA PRO A 179 12.60 -8.56 28.14
C PRO A 179 13.98 -8.21 28.71
N ASP A 180 14.00 -7.60 29.90
CA ASP A 180 15.17 -7.54 30.78
C ASP A 180 15.27 -8.83 31.64
N ASP A 181 16.21 -8.85 32.59
CA ASP A 181 16.45 -9.99 33.47
C ASP A 181 15.26 -10.29 34.40
N ASP A 182 14.38 -9.32 34.65
CA ASP A 182 13.15 -9.45 35.44
C ASP A 182 11.92 -9.81 34.58
N GLY A 183 12.09 -9.98 33.28
CA GLY A 183 11.01 -10.27 32.31
C GLY A 183 10.17 -9.05 31.94
N LEU A 184 10.59 -7.84 32.30
CA LEU A 184 9.93 -6.59 31.94
C LEU A 184 10.51 -6.06 30.60
N PRO A 185 9.74 -5.22 29.84
CA PRO A 185 10.28 -4.69 28.59
C PRO A 185 11.53 -3.84 28.81
N LEU A 186 12.62 -4.18 28.14
CA LEU A 186 13.90 -3.45 28.15
C LEU A 186 13.71 -2.02 27.63
N HIS A 187 12.85 -1.81 26.62
CA HIS A 187 12.43 -0.52 26.12
C HIS A 187 10.91 -0.39 26.26
N ARG A 188 10.46 0.63 26.99
CA ARG A 188 9.02 0.86 27.28
C ARG A 188 8.63 2.31 26.98
N LEU A 189 7.38 2.55 26.62
CA LEU A 189 6.87 3.90 26.34
C LEU A 189 6.45 4.64 27.59
N GLU A 190 6.01 3.91 28.62
CA GLU A 190 5.44 4.43 29.87
C GLU A 190 6.19 3.88 31.08
N GLY A 191 6.22 4.67 32.18
CA GLY A 191 6.82 4.21 33.43
C GLY A 191 8.35 4.13 33.46
N GLY A 192 9.03 4.64 32.42
CA GLY A 192 10.49 4.78 32.39
C GLY A 192 10.96 5.94 33.29
N THR A 193 12.28 5.98 33.55
CA THR A 193 12.92 7.10 34.29
C THR A 193 12.63 8.39 33.52
N THR A 194 12.13 9.42 34.21
CA THR A 194 11.85 10.74 33.63
C THR A 194 13.07 11.25 32.88
N GLY A 195 12.96 11.46 31.54
CA GLY A 195 14.06 11.94 30.70
C GLY A 195 14.85 10.84 29.98
N ALA A 196 14.55 9.54 30.16
CA ALA A 196 15.20 8.48 29.42
C ALA A 196 14.77 8.52 27.94
N ILE A 197 15.75 8.32 27.04
CA ILE A 197 15.49 8.24 25.59
C ILE A 197 14.94 6.83 25.27
N VAL A 198 13.76 6.78 24.63
CA VAL A 198 13.19 5.52 24.15
C VAL A 198 13.80 5.19 22.78
N HIS A 199 14.47 4.06 22.67
CA HIS A 199 14.99 3.58 21.39
C HIS A 199 13.86 2.92 20.59
N LEU A 200 13.56 3.47 19.42
CA LEU A 200 12.52 2.99 18.52
C LEU A 200 13.08 2.35 17.28
N LEU A 201 12.40 1.28 16.83
CA LEU A 201 12.62 0.64 15.55
C LEU A 201 11.46 1.03 14.64
N GLY A 202 11.74 1.84 13.63
CA GLY A 202 10.73 2.51 12.81
C GLY A 202 10.48 1.83 11.48
N TYR A 203 9.28 2.07 10.93
CA TYR A 203 8.96 1.72 9.56
C TYR A 203 9.38 2.83 8.59
N SER A 204 9.92 2.47 7.42
CA SER A 204 10.16 3.39 6.32
C SER A 204 8.85 3.94 5.72
N GLN A 205 8.95 4.94 4.84
CA GLN A 205 7.77 5.59 4.25
C GLN A 205 6.97 4.65 3.35
N GLU A 206 7.62 3.69 2.68
CA GLU A 206 6.99 2.72 1.76
C GLU A 206 6.17 1.64 2.50
N SER A 207 6.37 1.49 3.81
CA SER A 207 5.67 0.50 4.62
C SER A 207 4.21 0.87 4.84
N GLY A 208 3.29 -0.03 4.46
CA GLY A 208 1.86 0.12 4.76
C GLY A 208 1.55 0.14 6.25
N LEU A 209 2.19 -0.74 7.04
CA LEU A 209 2.09 -0.72 8.50
C LEU A 209 2.63 0.60 9.09
N GLY A 210 3.74 1.10 8.54
CA GLY A 210 4.28 2.39 8.92
C GLY A 210 3.33 3.55 8.62
N ARG A 211 2.63 3.51 7.47
CA ARG A 211 1.59 4.50 7.12
C ARG A 211 0.46 4.50 8.15
N ILE A 212 -0.04 3.31 8.52
CA ILE A 212 -1.10 3.16 9.53
C ILE A 212 -0.62 3.68 10.89
N LEU A 213 0.54 3.24 11.35
CA LEU A 213 1.12 3.65 12.64
C LEU A 213 1.31 5.16 12.71
N ARG A 214 1.93 5.78 11.70
CA ARG A 214 2.14 7.24 11.66
C ARG A 214 0.82 8.01 11.66
N SER A 215 -0.18 7.54 10.92
CA SER A 215 -1.49 8.20 10.86
C SER A 215 -2.21 8.19 12.21
N LEU A 216 -2.12 7.10 12.97
CA LEU A 216 -2.90 6.90 14.20
C LEU A 216 -2.12 7.27 15.47
N LYS A 217 -0.82 7.02 15.51
CA LYS A 217 0.02 7.20 16.70
C LYS A 217 1.17 8.20 16.49
N GLY A 218 1.41 8.66 15.25
CA GLY A 218 2.51 9.60 14.95
C GLY A 218 2.56 10.79 15.87
N PRO A 219 1.48 11.58 16.05
CA PRO A 219 1.51 12.74 16.95
C PRO A 219 1.79 12.41 18.43
N ALA A 220 1.43 11.20 18.87
CA ALA A 220 1.74 10.72 20.21
C ALA A 220 3.21 10.29 20.33
N ILE A 221 3.74 9.59 19.31
CA ILE A 221 5.14 9.16 19.25
C ILE A 221 6.07 10.38 19.22
N GLU A 222 5.76 11.42 18.45
CA GLU A 222 6.55 12.65 18.33
C GLU A 222 6.68 13.41 19.66
N ARG A 223 5.75 13.23 20.61
CA ARG A 223 5.82 13.82 21.95
C ARG A 223 6.72 13.05 22.91
N LEU A 224 7.13 11.84 22.57
CA LEU A 224 8.05 11.05 23.38
C LEU A 224 9.48 11.55 23.19
N HIS A 225 10.28 11.47 24.24
CA HIS A 225 11.72 11.64 24.12
C HIS A 225 12.33 10.36 23.54
N HIS A 226 12.42 10.29 22.21
CA HIS A 226 12.79 9.06 21.51
C HIS A 226 13.89 9.27 20.48
N GLN A 227 14.52 8.16 20.09
CA GLN A 227 15.48 8.10 18.99
C GLN A 227 15.20 6.85 18.14
N TYR A 228 15.10 7.01 16.82
CA TYR A 228 15.09 5.86 15.91
C TYR A 228 16.48 5.28 15.77
N VAL A 229 16.64 4.02 16.18
CA VAL A 229 17.91 3.26 16.10
C VAL A 229 18.05 2.58 14.73
N LEU A 230 16.90 2.20 14.15
CA LEU A 230 16.83 1.56 12.83
C LEU A 230 15.49 1.88 12.19
N THR A 231 15.51 2.03 10.86
CA THR A 231 14.29 2.16 10.04
C THR A 231 14.33 1.13 8.91
N ALA A 232 13.25 0.35 8.77
CA ALA A 232 13.13 -0.67 7.73
C ALA A 232 11.68 -0.75 7.21
N HIS A 233 11.49 -1.27 5.99
CA HIS A 233 10.14 -1.51 5.44
C HIS A 233 9.56 -2.86 5.89
N LEU A 234 10.40 -3.82 6.29
CA LEU A 234 10.01 -5.16 6.68
C LEU A 234 9.81 -5.29 8.20
N ALA A 235 8.61 -5.68 8.62
CA ALA A 235 8.32 -6.00 10.02
C ALA A 235 9.20 -7.13 10.56
N SER A 236 9.58 -8.11 9.73
CA SER A 236 10.48 -9.21 10.11
C SER A 236 11.88 -8.73 10.46
N VAL A 237 12.40 -7.71 9.79
CA VAL A 237 13.70 -7.09 10.15
C VAL A 237 13.58 -6.38 11.50
N LEU A 238 12.51 -5.59 11.71
CA LEU A 238 12.28 -4.92 12.99
C LEU A 238 12.10 -5.93 14.12
N ARG A 239 11.42 -7.08 13.86
CA ARG A 239 11.30 -8.19 14.82
C ARG A 239 12.67 -8.73 15.24
N THR A 240 13.55 -9.02 14.28
CA THR A 240 14.88 -9.53 14.58
C THR A 240 15.66 -8.56 15.45
N VAL A 241 15.66 -7.28 15.11
CA VAL A 241 16.39 -6.24 15.86
C VAL A 241 15.77 -5.98 17.24
N ALA A 242 14.44 -6.16 17.38
CA ALA A 242 13.75 -6.08 18.68
C ALA A 242 14.13 -7.26 19.58
N LEU A 243 14.24 -8.47 19.02
CA LEU A 243 14.74 -9.67 19.73
C LEU A 243 16.18 -9.51 20.23
N ASP A 244 17.01 -8.76 19.49
CA ASP A 244 18.38 -8.40 19.90
C ASP A 244 18.41 -7.32 21.01
N GLY A 245 17.26 -6.90 21.53
CA GLY A 245 17.15 -5.90 22.61
C GLY A 245 17.54 -4.48 22.21
N ARG A 246 17.56 -4.16 20.90
CA ARG A 246 18.05 -2.86 20.41
C ARG A 246 17.01 -1.74 20.38
N GLY A 247 15.75 -2.05 20.68
CA GLY A 247 14.69 -1.04 20.69
C GLY A 247 13.29 -1.64 20.75
N LEU A 248 12.30 -0.77 20.82
CA LEU A 248 10.88 -1.06 20.77
C LEU A 248 10.37 -0.95 19.33
N ALA A 249 9.58 -1.93 18.90
CA ALA A 249 8.92 -1.93 17.59
C ALA A 249 7.42 -2.16 17.71
N TRP A 250 6.61 -1.53 16.85
CA TRP A 250 5.23 -1.96 16.63
C TRP A 250 5.19 -3.07 15.58
N LEU A 251 4.79 -4.27 15.99
CA LEU A 251 4.81 -5.44 15.13
C LEU A 251 3.43 -6.11 15.05
N PRO A 252 3.05 -6.68 13.88
CA PRO A 252 1.83 -7.47 13.76
C PRO A 252 1.84 -8.64 14.75
N LYS A 253 0.76 -8.82 15.50
CA LYS A 253 0.63 -9.90 16.49
C LYS A 253 0.74 -11.28 15.84
N LEU A 254 0.24 -11.43 14.60
CA LEU A 254 0.41 -12.66 13.82
C LEU A 254 1.88 -12.97 13.51
N LEU A 255 2.75 -11.98 13.48
CA LEU A 255 4.18 -12.15 13.23
C LEU A 255 4.95 -12.52 14.50
N VAL A 256 4.54 -12.01 15.66
CA VAL A 256 5.29 -12.12 16.92
C VAL A 256 4.61 -12.99 17.97
N GLY A 257 3.50 -13.66 17.63
CA GLY A 257 2.73 -14.49 18.57
C GLY A 257 3.59 -15.50 19.31
N ASP A 258 4.35 -16.29 18.59
CA ASP A 258 5.29 -17.28 19.17
C ASP A 258 6.38 -16.64 20.06
N ASP A 259 6.81 -15.40 19.76
CA ASP A 259 7.80 -14.72 20.58
C ASP A 259 7.19 -14.23 21.88
N LEU A 260 5.95 -13.73 21.81
CA LEU A 260 5.20 -13.32 23.00
C LEU A 260 4.88 -14.51 23.91
N GLU A 261 4.41 -15.62 23.33
CA GLU A 261 4.10 -16.84 24.10
C GLU A 261 5.32 -17.44 24.78
N ARG A 262 6.50 -17.35 24.14
CA ARG A 262 7.77 -17.84 24.68
C ARG A 262 8.54 -16.83 25.53
N GLY A 263 7.98 -15.64 25.73
CA GLY A 263 8.62 -14.56 26.49
C GLY A 263 9.90 -14.01 25.86
N ARG A 264 10.15 -14.24 24.56
CA ARG A 264 11.29 -13.67 23.84
C ARG A 264 11.07 -12.18 23.50
N LEU A 265 9.82 -11.81 23.32
CA LEU A 265 9.36 -10.44 23.26
C LEU A 265 8.25 -10.26 24.29
N VAL A 266 8.13 -9.07 24.83
CA VAL A 266 7.07 -8.68 25.76
C VAL A 266 6.41 -7.40 25.29
N VAL A 267 5.13 -7.22 25.65
CA VAL A 267 4.39 -5.99 25.31
C VAL A 267 5.00 -4.82 26.09
N ALA A 268 5.35 -3.77 25.40
CA ALA A 268 6.18 -2.67 25.91
C ALA A 268 5.40 -1.36 26.18
N ALA A 269 4.07 -1.40 26.11
CA ALA A 269 3.20 -0.24 26.40
C ALA A 269 1.77 -0.71 26.68
N SER A 270 0.94 0.19 27.22
CA SER A 270 -0.47 -0.05 27.48
C SER A 270 -1.29 -0.30 26.19
N ALA A 271 -2.55 -0.78 26.34
CA ALA A 271 -3.42 -1.10 25.23
C ALA A 271 -3.71 0.10 24.31
N GLU A 272 -3.63 1.32 24.81
CA GLU A 272 -3.86 2.53 24.00
C GLU A 272 -2.81 2.73 22.90
N TRP A 273 -1.64 2.11 23.02
CA TRP A 273 -0.59 2.13 21.99
C TRP A 273 -0.72 1.05 20.94
N GLN A 274 -1.64 0.12 21.13
CA GLN A 274 -1.95 -0.92 20.16
C GLN A 274 -2.86 -0.36 19.07
N VAL A 275 -2.84 -1.01 17.90
CA VAL A 275 -3.68 -0.62 16.75
C VAL A 275 -4.31 -1.87 16.17
N ASP A 276 -5.64 -1.92 16.18
CA ASP A 276 -6.38 -3.00 15.53
C ASP A 276 -6.27 -2.86 14.01
N LEU A 277 -6.10 -3.97 13.33
CA LEU A 277 -5.90 -4.04 11.89
C LEU A 277 -6.91 -5.00 11.26
N ASP A 278 -7.51 -4.57 10.16
CA ASP A 278 -8.17 -5.46 9.23
C ASP A 278 -7.13 -6.13 8.33
N ILE A 279 -7.34 -7.39 7.98
CA ILE A 279 -6.66 -8.03 6.86
C ILE A 279 -7.65 -8.03 5.71
N ARG A 280 -7.33 -7.27 4.64
CA ARG A 280 -8.22 -7.08 3.51
C ARG A 280 -7.67 -7.74 2.25
N LEU A 281 -8.58 -8.44 1.56
CA LEU A 281 -8.39 -8.94 0.21
C LEU A 281 -9.00 -7.93 -0.76
N TYR A 282 -8.19 -7.39 -1.65
CA TYR A 282 -8.60 -6.46 -2.71
C TYR A 282 -8.60 -7.17 -4.06
N ARG A 283 -9.47 -6.73 -4.97
CA ARG A 283 -9.45 -7.12 -6.38
C ARG A 283 -9.76 -5.92 -7.26
N HIS A 284 -9.46 -5.99 -8.55
CA HIS A 284 -9.99 -5.04 -9.50
C HIS A 284 -11.48 -5.31 -9.74
N ARG A 285 -12.28 -4.27 -10.00
CA ARG A 285 -13.73 -4.40 -10.24
C ARG A 285 -14.04 -5.19 -11.52
N SER A 286 -13.19 -5.11 -12.54
CA SER A 286 -13.36 -5.88 -13.76
C SER A 286 -13.23 -7.38 -13.51
N ARG A 287 -13.99 -8.16 -14.25
CA ARG A 287 -13.97 -9.62 -14.15
C ARG A 287 -12.60 -10.19 -14.56
N ALA A 288 -12.08 -11.14 -13.78
CA ALA A 288 -10.71 -11.65 -13.90
C ALA A 288 -10.63 -13.14 -14.30
N GLY A 289 -11.63 -13.66 -15.01
CA GLY A 289 -11.71 -15.07 -15.39
C GLY A 289 -12.42 -15.95 -14.33
N ASP A 290 -12.87 -17.13 -14.74
CA ASP A 290 -13.77 -17.96 -13.92
C ASP A 290 -13.12 -18.47 -12.63
N ALA A 291 -11.84 -18.82 -12.67
CA ALA A 291 -11.10 -19.26 -11.47
C ALA A 291 -11.02 -18.16 -10.39
N ALA A 292 -10.74 -16.92 -10.80
CA ALA A 292 -10.65 -15.79 -9.87
C ALA A 292 -12.03 -15.39 -9.33
N GLU A 293 -13.09 -15.43 -10.16
CA GLU A 293 -14.46 -15.19 -9.72
C GLU A 293 -14.92 -16.27 -8.73
N GLY A 294 -14.62 -17.54 -9.00
CA GLY A 294 -14.92 -18.64 -8.08
C GLY A 294 -14.20 -18.51 -6.74
N PHE A 295 -12.91 -18.13 -6.76
CA PHE A 295 -12.15 -17.86 -5.55
C PHE A 295 -12.74 -16.68 -4.75
N TRP A 296 -13.10 -15.58 -5.41
CA TRP A 296 -13.70 -14.42 -4.75
C TRP A 296 -15.03 -14.79 -4.07
N ALA A 297 -15.90 -15.54 -4.74
CA ALA A 297 -17.17 -16.02 -4.18
C ALA A 297 -16.95 -16.91 -2.93
N ALA A 298 -15.95 -17.81 -2.99
CA ALA A 298 -15.59 -18.66 -1.85
C ALA A 298 -15.07 -17.81 -0.66
N ALA A 299 -14.25 -16.80 -0.92
CA ALA A 299 -13.76 -15.86 0.10
C ALA A 299 -14.91 -15.07 0.74
N GLN A 300 -15.86 -14.57 -0.06
CA GLN A 300 -17.07 -13.88 0.45
C GLN A 300 -17.89 -14.78 1.39
N THR A 301 -18.15 -16.01 0.98
CA THR A 301 -18.93 -16.97 1.78
C THR A 301 -18.24 -17.28 3.11
N SER A 302 -16.90 -17.45 3.08
CA SER A 302 -16.12 -17.70 4.31
C SER A 302 -16.16 -16.52 5.27
N THR A 303 -16.18 -15.29 4.76
CA THR A 303 -16.24 -14.07 5.58
C THR A 303 -17.61 -13.89 6.21
N ALA A 304 -18.70 -14.14 5.49
CA ALA A 304 -20.06 -14.03 6.00
C ALA A 304 -20.32 -14.99 7.19
N GLN A 305 -19.73 -16.17 7.16
CA GLN A 305 -19.87 -17.17 8.24
C GLN A 305 -19.08 -16.81 9.51
N ARG A 306 -18.06 -15.96 9.44
CA ARG A 306 -17.32 -15.48 10.63
C ARG A 306 -18.03 -14.36 11.38
N HIS A 307 -19.01 -13.69 10.75
CA HIS A 307 -19.74 -12.54 11.31
C HIS A 307 -21.13 -12.96 11.87
N HIS A 308 -21.51 -14.23 11.75
CA HIS A 308 -22.67 -14.79 12.47
C HIS A 308 -22.18 -15.54 13.71
N PRO A 309 -22.50 -15.07 14.93
CA PRO A 309 -22.16 -15.73 16.19
C PRO A 309 -22.89 -17.05 16.36
#